data_f51be22e5788a4c432614ae9cc92721b
#
_entry.id   f51be22e5788a4c432614ae9cc92721b
#
_cell.length_a   1.000
_cell.length_b   1.000
_cell.length_c   1.000
_cell.angle_alpha   90.00
_cell.angle_beta   90.00
_cell.angle_gamma   90.00
#
_symmetry.space_group_name_H-M   'P 1'
#
loop_
_entity.id
_entity.type
_entity.pdbx_description
1 polymer ?
#
loop_
_entity_poly.entity_id
_entity_poly.type
_entity_poly.pdbx_seq_one_letter_code
_entity_poly.pdbx_strand_id
1 'polypeptide(L)' 'MYVKPGCPYCDGARERLRGQGLDWEERDATTRQDWREELFELSPRGLVPTIVEPEGGVTVGLDGHG' A
#
# COMPACT_ATOMS: atom_id res chain seq x y z
N MET A 1 -4.64 0.39 -2.06
CA MET A 1 -3.32 0.03 -1.53
C MET A 1 -2.26 0.32 -2.59
N TYR A 2 -1.23 1.04 -2.23
CA TYR A 2 -0.11 1.32 -3.13
C TYR A 2 0.95 0.23 -2.95
N VAL A 3 1.40 -0.33 -4.06
CA VAL A 3 2.33 -1.46 -4.06
C VAL A 3 3.43 -1.24 -5.10
N LYS A 4 4.43 -2.11 -5.09
CA LYS A 4 5.42 -2.19 -6.17
C LYS A 4 5.77 -3.66 -6.42
N PRO A 5 6.23 -4.01 -7.63
CA PRO A 5 6.63 -5.39 -7.94
C PRO A 5 7.76 -5.88 -7.05
N GLY A 6 7.72 -7.15 -6.67
CA GLY A 6 8.77 -7.79 -5.91
C GLY A 6 8.84 -7.42 -4.44
N CYS A 7 7.81 -6.76 -3.90
CA CYS A 7 7.77 -6.40 -2.49
C CYS A 7 7.13 -7.53 -1.66
N PRO A 8 7.88 -8.23 -0.81
CA PRO A 8 7.32 -9.33 -0.01
C PRO A 8 6.29 -8.82 1.02
N TYR A 9 6.45 -7.59 1.48
CA TYR A 9 5.51 -6.99 2.43
C TYR A 9 4.14 -6.73 1.81
N CYS A 10 4.09 -6.48 0.51
CA CYS A 10 2.83 -6.32 -0.20
C CYS A 10 2.03 -7.61 -0.20
N ASP A 11 2.70 -8.76 -0.38
CA ASP A 11 2.03 -10.05 -0.33
C ASP A 11 1.47 -10.33 1.06
N GLY A 12 2.23 -10.02 2.11
CA GLY A 12 1.76 -10.15 3.48
C GLY A 12 0.54 -9.27 3.77
N ALA A 13 0.52 -8.05 3.25
CA ALA A 13 -0.60 -7.15 3.40
C ALA A 13 -1.84 -7.69 2.68
N ARG A 14 -1.68 -8.23 1.48
CA ARG A 14 -2.78 -8.84 0.72
C ARG A 14 -3.42 -9.98 1.49
N GLU A 15 -2.61 -10.86 2.08
CA GLU A 15 -3.11 -11.97 2.87
C GLU A 15 -3.84 -11.51 4.12
N ARG A 16 -3.33 -10.48 4.77
CA ARG A 16 -3.98 -9.89 5.95
C ARG A 16 -5.36 -9.33 5.59
N LEU A 17 -5.46 -8.55 4.52
CA LEU A 17 -6.72 -7.97 4.08
C LEU A 17 -7.71 -9.05 3.65
N ARG A 18 -7.24 -10.08 2.97
CA ARG A 18 -8.06 -11.21 2.56
C ARG A 18 -8.61 -11.97 3.76
N GLY A 19 -7.78 -12.17 4.77
CA GLY A 19 -8.19 -12.82 6.01
C GLY A 19 -9.25 -12.03 6.79
N GLN A 20 -9.28 -10.72 6.61
CA GLN A 20 -10.28 -9.84 7.21
C GLN A 20 -11.56 -9.73 6.37
N GLY A 21 -11.58 -10.35 5.19
CA GLY A 21 -12.73 -10.27 4.28
C GLY A 21 -12.91 -8.92 3.62
N LEU A 22 -11.84 -8.13 3.52
CA LEU A 22 -11.89 -6.79 2.94
C LEU A 22 -11.55 -6.83 1.46
N ASP A 23 -12.24 -6.00 0.68
CA ASP A 23 -11.90 -5.73 -0.70
C ASP A 23 -11.01 -4.50 -0.77
N TRP A 24 -10.09 -4.47 -1.74
CA TRP A 24 -9.20 -3.34 -1.92
C TRP A 24 -8.81 -3.18 -3.39
N GLU A 25 -8.37 -1.99 -3.73
CA GLU A 25 -7.82 -1.69 -5.04
C GLU A 25 -6.30 -1.56 -4.91
N GLU A 26 -5.55 -2.21 -5.80
CA GLU A 26 -4.11 -2.10 -5.81
C GLU A 26 -3.66 -1.11 -6.87
N ARG A 27 -2.74 -0.23 -6.49
CA ARG A 27 -2.14 0.76 -7.38
C ARG A 27 -0.64 0.57 -7.37
N ASP A 28 -0.11 0.15 -8.53
CA ASP A 28 1.33 -0.03 -8.69
C ASP A 28 1.97 1.34 -8.95
N ALA A 29 2.62 1.89 -7.93
CA ALA A 29 3.23 3.22 -8.00
C ALA A 29 4.42 3.28 -8.97
N THR A 30 4.89 2.14 -9.47
CA THR A 30 5.97 2.12 -10.46
C THR A 30 5.46 2.26 -11.89
N THR A 31 4.15 2.09 -12.13
CA THR A 31 3.57 2.14 -13.47
C THR A 31 2.96 3.49 -13.80
N ARG A 32 2.66 4.32 -12.80
CA ARG A 32 2.03 5.62 -13.02
C ARG A 32 2.66 6.66 -12.10
N GLN A 33 3.03 7.79 -12.69
CA GLN A 33 3.66 8.87 -11.95
C GLN A 33 2.71 9.53 -10.95
N ASP A 34 1.43 9.67 -11.30
CA ASP A 34 0.43 10.24 -10.41
C ASP A 34 0.25 9.40 -9.14
N TRP A 35 0.25 8.07 -9.27
CA TRP A 35 0.19 7.18 -8.12
C TRP A 35 1.45 7.25 -7.27
N ARG A 36 2.60 7.43 -7.91
CA ARG A 36 3.87 7.59 -7.21
C ARG A 36 3.89 8.88 -6.39
N GLU A 37 3.39 9.96 -6.95
CA GLU A 37 3.29 11.23 -6.24
C GLU A 37 2.32 11.13 -5.07
N GLU A 38 1.18 10.49 -5.25
CA GLU A 38 0.23 10.24 -4.16
C GLU A 38 0.87 9.41 -3.05
N LEU A 39 1.63 8.39 -3.42
CA LEU A 39 2.33 7.55 -2.44
C LEU A 39 3.29 8.38 -1.60
N PHE A 40 4.07 9.27 -2.21
CA PHE A 40 5.02 10.10 -1.48
C PHE A 40 4.34 11.17 -0.62
N GLU A 41 3.13 11.58 -0.97
CA GLU A 41 2.34 12.46 -0.10
C GLU A 41 1.87 11.73 1.16
N LEU A 42 1.43 10.48 1.00
CA LEU A 42 0.94 9.66 2.11
C LEU A 42 2.08 9.05 2.93
N SER A 43 3.17 8.72 2.27
CA SER A 43 4.36 8.15 2.88
C SER A 43 5.59 8.85 2.32
N PRO A 44 6.15 9.84 3.03
CA PRO A 44 7.32 10.59 2.54
C PRO A 44 8.53 9.71 2.22
N ARG A 45 8.61 8.53 2.81
CA ARG A 45 9.69 7.58 2.54
C ARG A 45 9.39 6.67 1.35
N GLY A 46 8.18 6.74 0.80
CA GLY A 46 7.77 5.89 -0.31
C GLY A 46 7.67 4.41 0.06
N LEU A 47 7.37 4.11 1.32
CA LEU A 47 7.26 2.73 1.77
C LEU A 47 6.00 2.07 1.20
N VAL A 48 6.11 0.83 0.81
CA VAL A 48 4.99 0.01 0.35
C VAL A 48 4.93 -1.25 1.20
N PRO A 49 3.77 -1.82 1.44
CA PRO A 49 2.46 -1.32 1.00
C PRO A 49 2.01 -0.09 1.81
N THR A 50 1.32 0.83 1.17
CA THR A 50 0.63 1.93 1.84
C THR A 50 -0.85 1.73 1.62
N ILE A 51 -1.61 1.56 2.69
CA ILE A 51 -3.02 1.23 2.64
C ILE A 51 -3.83 2.45 3.05
N VAL A 52 -4.71 2.89 2.16
CA VAL A 52 -5.65 3.97 2.46
C VAL A 52 -7.00 3.34 2.76
N GLU A 53 -7.49 3.56 3.96
CA GLU A 53 -8.75 3.00 4.40
C GLU A 53 -9.91 3.94 4.05
N PRO A 54 -11.13 3.41 3.79
CA PRO A 54 -12.29 4.24 3.46
C PRO A 54 -12.68 5.21 4.58
N GLU A 55 -12.25 4.93 5.80
CA GLU A 55 -12.49 5.79 6.96
C GLU A 55 -11.56 7.00 7.01
N GLY A 56 -10.58 7.06 6.11
CA GLY A 56 -9.58 8.12 6.06
C GLY A 56 -8.27 7.77 6.75
N GLY A 57 -8.13 6.56 7.29
CA GLY A 57 -6.89 6.10 7.89
C GLY A 57 -5.87 5.72 6.85
N VAL A 58 -4.59 5.87 7.17
CA VAL A 58 -3.49 5.47 6.30
C VAL A 58 -2.53 4.59 7.10
N THR A 59 -2.27 3.39 6.57
CA THR A 59 -1.29 2.48 7.16
C THR A 59 -0.10 2.39 6.21
N VAL A 60 1.09 2.70 6.73
CA VAL A 60 2.33 2.71 5.96
C VAL A 60 3.17 1.50 6.32
N GLY A 61 3.47 0.67 5.32
CA GLY A 61 4.24 -0.55 5.51
C GLY A 61 3.44 -1.67 6.17
N LEU A 62 4.06 -2.84 6.28
CA LEU A 62 3.50 -3.99 7.00
C LEU A 62 4.26 -4.12 8.32
N ASP A 63 3.56 -3.91 9.44
CA ASP A 63 4.16 -3.92 10.78
C ASP A 63 5.37 -2.97 10.89
N GLY A 64 5.30 -1.83 10.21
CA GLY A 64 6.38 -0.84 10.19
C GLY A 64 7.48 -1.12 9.18
N HIS A 65 7.32 -2.14 8.34
CA HIS A 65 8.28 -2.51 7.29
C HIS A 65 7.74 -2.14 5.91
N GLY A 66 8.62 -1.81 5.01
CA GLY A 66 8.23 -1.47 3.65
C GLY A 66 9.41 -1.34 2.70
#